data_eae4dfead6d20f3bf203222b5f481a08
#
_entry.id   eae4dfead6d20f3bf203222b5f481a08
#
_cell.length_a   1.000
_cell.length_b   1.000
_cell.length_c   1.000
_cell.angle_alpha   90.00
_cell.angle_beta   90.00
_cell.angle_gamma   90.00
#
_symmetry.space_group_name_H-M   'P 1'
#
loop_
_entity.id
_entity.type
_entity.pdbx_description
1 polymer ?
#
loop_
_entity_poly.entity_id
_entity_poly.type
_entity_poly.pdbx_seq_one_letter_code
_entity_poly.pdbx_strand_id
1 'polypeptide(L)'
;MALQFGVISVDDHVQEPPDLWTRCMSGAKWGERIPQVVRQADGTERWVIDGQVRAGSSLALTGALSKDRSSEPQTWSEVPQAVYDPRARIAAMDSDHIDYSVLYPTAAGVSGEAIGAIKDLDLQIECARVYNDWIMDVWAAAGPRFIPQAIIPIGSVEAAAAEARRAVGRGHKGLIMPGQPSQTNSAAPHLYKQEWDPLWAAVEELDVPVCFHAGSAPSVMFDISPTYDAITAKAFDNVRQAAGSAALINGMVLSGILYRFTKLQAVFPGSAIDYVPFALEALDHQWERQLLAKNEGLTQRPSEIFHRQCYVTTWKEKVGLRNRRYIGSDRILWESEFPRSSSTYPESSRLIEHNFSDVPKEEREQILWRNAARLYKLAV
;
A
#
# COMPACT_ATOMS: atom_id res chain seq x y z
N MET A 1 -5.96 21.76 -9.12
CA MET A 1 -5.83 21.68 -10.61
C MET A 1 -7.03 20.88 -11.10
N ALA A 2 -7.73 21.31 -12.12
CA ALA A 2 -8.89 20.56 -12.63
C ALA A 2 -8.43 19.18 -13.15
N LEU A 3 -9.22 18.14 -12.91
CA LEU A 3 -8.97 16.80 -13.46
C LEU A 3 -9.15 16.82 -14.98
N GLN A 4 -8.25 16.18 -15.71
CA GLN A 4 -8.32 16.05 -17.18
C GLN A 4 -9.09 14.79 -17.58
N PHE A 5 -8.84 13.68 -16.88
CA PHE A 5 -9.39 12.36 -17.20
C PHE A 5 -10.45 11.90 -16.20
N GLY A 6 -10.45 12.45 -14.98
CA GLY A 6 -11.36 12.05 -13.90
C GLY A 6 -10.98 10.72 -13.26
N VAL A 7 -9.68 10.43 -13.16
CA VAL A 7 -9.16 9.18 -12.61
C VAL A 7 -7.96 9.42 -11.68
N ILE A 8 -8.05 8.91 -10.45
CA ILE A 8 -6.97 8.91 -9.47
C ILE A 8 -6.63 7.46 -9.14
N SER A 9 -5.40 7.05 -9.41
CA SER A 9 -4.88 5.75 -8.95
C SER A 9 -4.38 5.87 -7.52
N VAL A 10 -4.93 5.03 -6.63
CA VAL A 10 -4.55 5.06 -5.21
C VAL A 10 -3.50 4.00 -4.84
N ASP A 11 -3.02 3.26 -5.81
CA ASP A 11 -1.94 2.29 -5.61
C ASP A 11 -1.07 2.21 -6.88
N ASP A 12 0.07 2.87 -6.79
CA ASP A 12 1.13 2.81 -7.80
C ASP A 12 2.49 2.78 -7.10
N HIS A 13 3.45 2.08 -7.71
CA HIS A 13 4.76 1.91 -7.08
C HIS A 13 5.83 2.75 -7.76
N VAL A 14 6.79 3.21 -6.95
CA VAL A 14 8.03 3.82 -7.39
C VAL A 14 9.20 2.89 -7.09
N GLN A 15 10.24 2.97 -7.90
CA GLN A 15 11.49 2.27 -7.64
C GLN A 15 12.51 3.24 -7.11
N GLU A 16 13.02 2.95 -5.92
CA GLU A 16 14.10 3.72 -5.30
C GLU A 16 15.39 3.54 -6.12
N PRO A 17 16.15 4.63 -6.36
CA PRO A 17 17.46 4.55 -7.02
C PRO A 17 18.44 3.66 -6.24
N PRO A 18 19.33 2.93 -6.91
CA PRO A 18 20.22 1.94 -6.30
C PRO A 18 21.16 2.53 -5.25
N ASP A 19 21.42 3.83 -5.35
CA ASP A 19 22.34 4.59 -4.50
C ASP A 19 21.61 5.55 -3.54
N LEU A 20 20.28 5.49 -3.44
CA LEU A 20 19.49 6.41 -2.62
C LEU A 20 20.03 6.50 -1.19
N TRP A 21 20.13 5.39 -0.50
CA TRP A 21 20.55 5.36 0.90
C TRP A 21 22.06 5.57 1.06
N THR A 22 22.88 5.03 0.15
CA THR A 22 24.34 5.17 0.23
C THR A 22 24.81 6.62 0.02
N ARG A 23 24.04 7.44 -0.72
CA ARG A 23 24.32 8.89 -0.85
C ARG A 23 23.92 9.70 0.38
N CYS A 24 22.91 9.23 1.13
CA CYS A 24 22.29 10.02 2.20
C CYS A 24 22.73 9.59 3.60
N MET A 25 23.26 8.37 3.77
CA MET A 25 23.61 7.78 5.06
C MET A 25 25.12 7.71 5.26
N SER A 26 25.55 7.72 6.53
CA SER A 26 26.98 7.65 6.87
C SER A 26 27.55 6.25 6.64
N GLY A 27 28.40 6.07 5.61
CA GLY A 27 29.15 4.84 5.39
C GLY A 27 30.06 4.46 6.55
N ALA A 28 30.62 5.43 7.27
CA ALA A 28 31.43 5.18 8.46
C ALA A 28 30.64 4.58 9.63
N LYS A 29 29.33 4.97 9.75
CA LYS A 29 28.45 4.44 10.81
C LYS A 29 27.83 3.09 10.44
N TRP A 30 27.37 2.92 9.21
CA TRP A 30 26.53 1.81 8.82
C TRP A 30 27.17 0.80 7.86
N GLY A 31 28.18 1.22 7.08
CA GLY A 31 28.92 0.36 6.16
C GLY A 31 27.99 -0.39 5.20
N GLU A 32 28.20 -1.70 5.10
CA GLU A 32 27.44 -2.61 4.22
C GLU A 32 25.98 -2.84 4.67
N ARG A 33 25.60 -2.34 5.83
CA ARG A 33 24.22 -2.43 6.32
C ARG A 33 23.27 -1.44 5.62
N ILE A 34 23.82 -0.40 4.98
CA ILE A 34 23.05 0.58 4.21
C ILE A 34 22.34 -0.14 3.05
N PRO A 35 21.03 0.10 2.84
CA PRO A 35 20.33 -0.44 1.68
C PRO A 35 21.01 -0.03 0.37
N GLN A 36 21.33 -0.99 -0.49
CA GLN A 36 22.04 -0.79 -1.75
C GLN A 36 21.78 -1.94 -2.72
N VAL A 37 22.01 -1.68 -4.01
CA VAL A 37 22.00 -2.72 -5.03
C VAL A 37 23.40 -3.31 -5.18
N VAL A 38 23.50 -4.64 -5.10
CA VAL A 38 24.77 -5.37 -5.20
C VAL A 38 24.69 -6.42 -6.29
N ARG A 39 25.71 -6.43 -7.15
CA ARG A 39 25.86 -7.42 -8.22
C ARG A 39 26.23 -8.79 -7.63
N GLN A 40 25.49 -9.81 -8.00
CA GLN A 40 25.66 -11.19 -7.57
C GLN A 40 26.64 -11.94 -8.48
N ALA A 41 27.09 -13.12 -8.05
CA ALA A 41 28.03 -13.96 -8.80
C ALA A 41 27.48 -14.44 -10.16
N ASP A 42 26.15 -14.56 -10.30
CA ASP A 42 25.46 -14.92 -11.54
C ASP A 42 25.27 -13.74 -12.50
N GLY A 43 25.78 -12.55 -12.15
CA GLY A 43 25.67 -11.32 -12.93
C GLY A 43 24.39 -10.52 -12.71
N THR A 44 23.44 -11.05 -11.94
CA THR A 44 22.21 -10.32 -11.56
C THR A 44 22.49 -9.28 -10.49
N GLU A 45 21.62 -8.31 -10.34
CA GLU A 45 21.68 -7.30 -9.28
C GLU A 45 20.52 -7.48 -8.29
N ARG A 46 20.80 -7.33 -7.01
CA ARG A 46 19.81 -7.53 -5.94
C ARG A 46 19.95 -6.46 -4.87
N TRP A 47 18.82 -6.10 -4.26
CA TRP A 47 18.81 -5.28 -3.07
C TRP A 47 19.40 -6.02 -1.88
N VAL A 48 20.32 -5.37 -1.19
CA VAL A 48 20.90 -5.79 0.10
C VAL A 48 20.48 -4.76 1.14
N ILE A 49 19.79 -5.20 2.19
CA ILE A 49 19.29 -4.35 3.27
C ILE A 49 19.78 -4.95 4.59
N ASP A 50 20.40 -4.14 5.45
CA ASP A 50 21.03 -4.58 6.71
C ASP A 50 22.00 -5.76 6.51
N GLY A 51 22.78 -5.71 5.42
CA GLY A 51 23.73 -6.76 5.06
C GLY A 51 23.10 -8.06 4.53
N GLN A 52 21.78 -8.11 4.34
CA GLN A 52 21.07 -9.30 3.88
C GLN A 52 20.53 -9.09 2.45
N VAL A 53 20.80 -10.06 1.57
CA VAL A 53 20.17 -10.10 0.24
C VAL A 53 18.66 -10.27 0.43
N ARG A 54 17.89 -9.41 -0.19
CA ARG A 54 16.42 -9.52 -0.16
C ARG A 54 15.95 -10.69 -0.99
N ALA A 55 15.78 -11.84 -0.35
CA ALA A 55 15.40 -13.08 -1.02
C ALA A 55 13.99 -13.01 -1.59
N GLY A 56 13.77 -13.60 -2.77
CA GLY A 56 12.45 -13.72 -3.41
C GLY A 56 11.86 -12.42 -3.93
N SER A 57 12.59 -11.28 -3.86
CA SER A 57 12.14 -10.02 -4.44
C SER A 57 12.86 -9.72 -5.75
N SER A 58 12.11 -9.16 -6.71
CA SER A 58 12.67 -8.60 -7.93
C SER A 58 13.51 -7.36 -7.62
N LEU A 59 14.46 -7.03 -8.52
CA LEU A 59 15.23 -5.78 -8.43
C LEU A 59 14.30 -4.57 -8.51
N ALA A 60 13.30 -4.64 -9.38
CA ALA A 60 12.24 -3.65 -9.52
C ALA A 60 10.93 -4.33 -9.95
N LEU A 61 9.79 -3.73 -9.66
CA LEU A 61 8.48 -4.18 -10.14
C LEU A 61 8.18 -3.44 -11.46
N THR A 62 8.21 -4.15 -12.58
CA THR A 62 8.11 -3.52 -13.91
C THR A 62 7.29 -4.34 -14.92
N GLY A 63 6.62 -5.40 -14.46
CA GLY A 63 5.95 -6.34 -15.33
C GLY A 63 4.95 -5.72 -16.31
N ALA A 64 4.26 -4.63 -15.94
CA ALA A 64 3.35 -3.93 -16.87
C ALA A 64 4.06 -3.28 -18.07
N LEU A 65 5.36 -2.99 -17.94
CA LEU A 65 6.19 -2.37 -18.96
C LEU A 65 6.96 -3.40 -19.81
N SER A 66 6.95 -4.68 -19.43
CA SER A 66 7.54 -5.76 -20.19
C SER A 66 6.56 -6.29 -21.25
N LYS A 67 7.09 -6.79 -22.39
CA LYS A 67 6.28 -7.30 -23.50
C LYS A 67 5.41 -8.50 -23.11
N ASP A 68 5.94 -9.35 -22.25
CA ASP A 68 5.27 -10.58 -21.76
C ASP A 68 4.53 -10.39 -20.44
N ARG A 69 4.57 -9.17 -19.87
CA ARG A 69 3.96 -8.80 -18.58
C ARG A 69 4.42 -9.65 -17.38
N SER A 70 5.48 -10.39 -17.52
CA SER A 70 5.99 -11.31 -16.50
C SER A 70 7.46 -11.12 -16.18
N SER A 71 8.25 -10.60 -17.13
CA SER A 71 9.68 -10.39 -16.95
C SER A 71 9.95 -9.19 -16.04
N GLU A 72 10.83 -9.42 -15.07
CA GLU A 72 11.35 -8.39 -14.20
C GLU A 72 12.85 -8.18 -14.49
N PRO A 73 13.37 -6.94 -14.36
CA PRO A 73 14.77 -6.63 -14.67
C PRO A 73 15.74 -7.40 -13.78
N GLN A 74 16.82 -7.87 -14.36
CA GLN A 74 17.89 -8.56 -13.66
C GLN A 74 19.05 -7.62 -13.31
N THR A 75 19.17 -6.52 -14.01
CA THR A 75 20.17 -5.46 -13.78
C THR A 75 19.49 -4.08 -13.80
N TRP A 76 20.08 -3.10 -13.14
CA TRP A 76 19.53 -1.74 -13.08
C TRP A 76 19.41 -1.09 -14.47
N SER A 77 20.31 -1.43 -15.38
CA SER A 77 20.27 -0.92 -16.76
C SER A 77 19.01 -1.32 -17.55
N GLU A 78 18.32 -2.35 -17.09
CA GLU A 78 17.07 -2.84 -17.70
C GLU A 78 15.82 -2.18 -17.07
N VAL A 79 15.97 -1.44 -15.95
CA VAL A 79 14.85 -0.83 -15.24
C VAL A 79 14.28 0.34 -16.06
N PRO A 80 13.00 0.31 -16.45
CA PRO A 80 12.38 1.38 -17.23
C PRO A 80 12.34 2.71 -16.47
N GLN A 81 12.60 3.82 -17.13
CA GLN A 81 12.63 5.14 -16.51
C GLN A 81 11.31 5.51 -15.82
N ALA A 82 10.17 5.11 -16.36
CA ALA A 82 8.85 5.43 -15.81
C ALA A 82 8.65 4.97 -14.35
N VAL A 83 9.49 4.08 -13.81
CA VAL A 83 9.37 3.61 -12.44
C VAL A 83 10.22 4.40 -11.44
N TYR A 84 11.25 5.15 -11.90
CA TYR A 84 12.14 5.92 -11.03
C TYR A 84 12.32 7.40 -11.43
N ASP A 85 11.81 7.82 -12.60
CA ASP A 85 11.86 9.20 -13.08
C ASP A 85 10.45 9.81 -13.14
N PRO A 86 10.17 10.88 -12.38
CA PRO A 86 8.84 11.49 -12.35
C PRO A 86 8.36 12.02 -13.70
N ARG A 87 9.27 12.48 -14.59
CA ARG A 87 8.89 13.01 -15.91
C ARG A 87 8.45 11.89 -16.83
N ALA A 88 9.19 10.77 -16.83
CA ALA A 88 8.81 9.58 -17.58
C ALA A 88 7.49 8.98 -17.03
N ARG A 89 7.28 9.05 -15.70
CA ARG A 89 6.02 8.62 -15.08
C ARG A 89 4.84 9.49 -15.52
N ILE A 90 4.98 10.80 -15.60
CA ILE A 90 3.89 11.69 -16.08
C ILE A 90 3.49 11.29 -17.50
N ALA A 91 4.45 11.01 -18.38
CA ALA A 91 4.14 10.56 -19.74
C ALA A 91 3.36 9.22 -19.76
N ALA A 92 3.73 8.28 -18.88
CA ALA A 92 3.00 7.01 -18.74
C ALA A 92 1.57 7.25 -18.20
N MET A 93 1.40 8.10 -17.18
CA MET A 93 0.09 8.48 -16.64
C MET A 93 -0.80 9.14 -17.71
N ASP A 94 -0.24 10.05 -18.51
CA ASP A 94 -0.98 10.72 -19.59
C ASP A 94 -1.44 9.73 -20.65
N SER A 95 -0.58 8.78 -21.03
CA SER A 95 -0.92 7.74 -22.01
C SER A 95 -2.00 6.78 -21.53
N ASP A 96 -2.14 6.61 -20.21
CA ASP A 96 -3.12 5.71 -19.57
C ASP A 96 -4.32 6.46 -18.98
N HIS A 97 -4.38 7.79 -19.19
CA HIS A 97 -5.46 8.69 -18.74
C HIS A 97 -5.63 8.73 -17.20
N ILE A 98 -4.53 8.81 -16.47
CA ILE A 98 -4.51 8.93 -15.00
C ILE A 98 -4.14 10.36 -14.60
N ASP A 99 -4.95 11.02 -13.77
CA ASP A 99 -4.68 12.39 -13.28
C ASP A 99 -3.68 12.43 -12.12
N TYR A 100 -3.88 11.56 -11.12
CA TYR A 100 -3.07 11.51 -9.89
C TYR A 100 -2.68 10.08 -9.56
N SER A 101 -1.55 9.93 -8.89
CA SER A 101 -0.97 8.66 -8.48
C SER A 101 -0.53 8.71 -7.02
N VAL A 102 -1.09 7.83 -6.19
CA VAL A 102 -0.63 7.62 -4.82
C VAL A 102 0.54 6.65 -4.87
N LEU A 103 1.69 7.06 -4.30
CA LEU A 103 2.96 6.40 -4.51
C LEU A 103 3.40 5.56 -3.32
N TYR A 104 3.68 4.29 -3.58
CA TYR A 104 4.20 3.30 -2.64
C TYR A 104 5.63 2.87 -3.01
N PRO A 105 6.45 2.46 -2.02
CA PRO A 105 7.82 1.98 -2.25
C PRO A 105 7.85 0.61 -2.92
N THR A 106 9.02 0.25 -3.43
CA THR A 106 9.32 -1.11 -3.92
C THR A 106 10.45 -1.76 -3.13
N ALA A 107 11.64 -1.16 -3.13
CA ALA A 107 12.81 -1.71 -2.43
C ALA A 107 12.62 -1.73 -0.91
N ALA A 108 12.03 -0.68 -0.35
CA ALA A 108 11.72 -0.61 1.07
C ALA A 108 10.61 -1.59 1.52
N GLY A 109 9.95 -2.27 0.57
CA GLY A 109 8.75 -3.08 0.78
C GLY A 109 7.48 -2.28 0.53
N VAL A 110 6.46 -2.90 -0.06
CA VAL A 110 5.21 -2.23 -0.47
C VAL A 110 4.46 -1.54 0.67
N SER A 111 4.68 -1.98 1.91
CA SER A 111 4.24 -1.34 3.15
C SER A 111 5.41 -0.91 4.05
N GLY A 112 6.61 -0.82 3.51
CA GLY A 112 7.81 -0.54 4.29
C GLY A 112 8.35 -1.73 5.07
N GLU A 113 7.86 -2.95 4.81
CA GLU A 113 8.20 -4.15 5.57
C GLU A 113 9.68 -4.54 5.48
N ALA A 114 10.38 -4.23 4.37
CA ALA A 114 11.79 -4.54 4.25
C ALA A 114 12.66 -3.65 5.16
N ILE A 115 12.31 -2.36 5.28
CA ILE A 115 12.92 -1.46 6.26
C ILE A 115 12.44 -1.82 7.67
N GLY A 116 11.15 -2.12 7.83
CA GLY A 116 10.56 -2.53 9.11
C GLY A 116 11.22 -3.77 9.73
N ALA A 117 11.78 -4.67 8.92
CA ALA A 117 12.47 -5.87 9.38
C ALA A 117 13.87 -5.61 9.99
N ILE A 118 14.44 -4.43 9.78
CA ILE A 118 15.73 -4.04 10.38
C ILE A 118 15.58 -4.00 11.90
N LYS A 119 16.41 -4.78 12.61
CA LYS A 119 16.34 -4.91 14.09
C LYS A 119 16.95 -3.73 14.83
N ASP A 120 17.97 -3.11 14.24
CA ASP A 120 18.60 -1.90 14.78
C ASP A 120 17.67 -0.71 14.55
N LEU A 121 17.11 -0.19 15.63
CA LEU A 121 16.09 0.87 15.56
C LEU A 121 16.64 2.16 14.94
N ASP A 122 17.88 2.53 15.23
CA ASP A 122 18.48 3.75 14.68
C ASP A 122 18.67 3.64 13.16
N LEU A 123 19.12 2.47 12.69
CA LEU A 123 19.22 2.19 11.25
C LEU A 123 17.85 2.18 10.58
N GLN A 124 16.86 1.56 11.21
CA GLN A 124 15.49 1.51 10.70
C GLN A 124 14.90 2.92 10.53
N ILE A 125 15.05 3.77 11.57
CA ILE A 125 14.58 5.15 11.54
C ILE A 125 15.29 5.95 10.44
N GLU A 126 16.62 5.83 10.34
CA GLU A 126 17.40 6.57 9.34
C GLU A 126 17.02 6.13 7.91
N CYS A 127 16.86 4.83 7.66
CA CYS A 127 16.40 4.31 6.38
C CYS A 127 15.01 4.81 5.99
N ALA A 128 14.06 4.80 6.92
CA ALA A 128 12.70 5.30 6.68
C ALA A 128 12.71 6.80 6.35
N ARG A 129 13.48 7.59 7.10
CA ARG A 129 13.62 9.04 6.86
C ARG A 129 14.22 9.35 5.49
N VAL A 130 15.26 8.64 5.08
CA VAL A 130 15.88 8.82 3.77
C VAL A 130 14.87 8.58 2.64
N TYR A 131 14.07 7.51 2.72
CA TYR A 131 13.01 7.27 1.77
C TYR A 131 11.96 8.40 1.79
N ASN A 132 11.46 8.75 2.97
CA ASN A 132 10.42 9.76 3.13
C ASN A 132 10.87 11.14 2.62
N ASP A 133 12.12 11.50 2.85
CA ASP A 133 12.68 12.76 2.36
C ASP A 133 12.85 12.72 0.84
N TRP A 134 13.41 11.65 0.30
CA TRP A 134 13.60 11.47 -1.14
C TRP A 134 12.29 11.55 -1.94
N ILE A 135 11.24 10.86 -1.49
CA ILE A 135 10.00 10.84 -2.27
C ILE A 135 9.31 12.21 -2.30
N MET A 136 9.52 13.03 -1.26
CA MET A 136 9.07 14.42 -1.26
C MET A 136 9.94 15.31 -2.14
N ASP A 137 11.26 15.20 -2.02
CA ASP A 137 12.22 16.07 -2.71
C ASP A 137 12.30 15.79 -4.21
N VAL A 138 11.95 14.57 -4.64
CA VAL A 138 12.01 14.15 -6.06
C VAL A 138 10.61 14.07 -6.67
N TRP A 139 9.71 13.30 -6.08
CA TRP A 139 8.39 13.03 -6.68
C TRP A 139 7.38 14.13 -6.41
N ALA A 140 7.16 14.51 -5.16
CA ALA A 140 6.23 15.59 -4.84
C ALA A 140 6.68 16.93 -5.44
N ALA A 141 7.99 17.20 -5.45
CA ALA A 141 8.56 18.42 -6.05
C ALA A 141 8.41 18.46 -7.59
N ALA A 142 8.28 17.31 -8.26
CA ALA A 142 8.06 17.24 -9.71
C ALA A 142 6.65 17.67 -10.14
N GLY A 143 5.69 17.69 -9.22
CA GLY A 143 4.34 18.20 -9.50
C GLY A 143 3.26 17.65 -8.57
N PRO A 144 2.09 18.28 -8.54
CA PRO A 144 1.01 17.97 -7.60
C PRO A 144 0.29 16.64 -7.93
N ARG A 145 0.60 16.01 -9.06
CA ARG A 145 -0.02 14.76 -9.49
C ARG A 145 0.46 13.53 -8.69
N PHE A 146 1.54 13.67 -7.94
CA PHE A 146 2.11 12.62 -7.10
C PHE A 146 1.71 12.81 -5.64
N ILE A 147 1.23 11.74 -5.01
CA ILE A 147 0.75 11.72 -3.62
C ILE A 147 1.61 10.71 -2.84
N PRO A 148 2.79 11.14 -2.36
CA PRO A 148 3.71 10.24 -1.66
C PRO A 148 3.17 9.75 -0.33
N GLN A 149 3.34 8.46 -0.05
CA GLN A 149 3.06 7.84 1.23
C GLN A 149 4.35 7.71 2.05
N ALA A 150 4.27 7.97 3.36
CA ALA A 150 5.43 7.86 4.23
C ALA A 150 5.52 6.50 4.90
N ILE A 151 6.70 5.89 4.90
CA ILE A 151 7.03 4.71 5.70
C ILE A 151 7.19 5.12 7.17
N ILE A 152 6.57 4.38 8.09
CA ILE A 152 6.80 4.55 9.53
C ILE A 152 7.67 3.41 10.09
N PRO A 153 8.67 3.73 10.94
CA PRO A 153 9.50 2.71 11.58
C PRO A 153 8.66 1.95 12.62
N ILE A 154 8.62 0.63 12.53
CA ILE A 154 7.75 -0.20 13.38
C ILE A 154 8.46 -0.80 14.60
N GLY A 155 9.76 -0.66 14.72
CA GLY A 155 10.55 -1.19 15.84
C GLY A 155 10.33 -0.47 17.18
N SER A 156 9.71 0.72 17.16
CA SER A 156 9.26 1.46 18.35
C SER A 156 8.01 2.27 18.01
N VAL A 157 7.01 2.21 18.89
CA VAL A 157 5.76 2.97 18.74
C VAL A 157 6.02 4.49 18.81
N GLU A 158 6.93 4.90 19.70
CA GLU A 158 7.33 6.30 19.85
C GLU A 158 8.03 6.82 18.58
N ALA A 159 8.92 6.02 18.00
CA ALA A 159 9.59 6.35 16.74
C ALA A 159 8.58 6.42 15.58
N ALA A 160 7.61 5.49 15.54
CA ALA A 160 6.53 5.48 14.56
C ALA A 160 5.70 6.77 14.63
N ALA A 161 5.25 7.16 15.83
CA ALA A 161 4.46 8.38 16.04
C ALA A 161 5.26 9.66 15.73
N ALA A 162 6.55 9.69 16.10
CA ALA A 162 7.43 10.82 15.82
C ALA A 162 7.66 10.99 14.30
N GLU A 163 7.92 9.89 13.59
CA GLU A 163 8.12 9.94 12.14
C GLU A 163 6.82 10.28 11.38
N ALA A 164 5.66 9.78 11.84
CA ALA A 164 4.37 10.17 11.29
C ALA A 164 4.16 11.68 11.34
N ARG A 165 4.42 12.31 12.50
CA ARG A 165 4.34 13.78 12.66
C ARG A 165 5.34 14.52 11.77
N ARG A 166 6.58 14.03 11.70
CA ARG A 166 7.63 14.64 10.87
C ARG A 166 7.27 14.57 9.38
N ALA A 167 6.88 13.39 8.91
CA ALA A 167 6.59 13.16 7.50
C ALA A 167 5.36 13.96 7.03
N VAL A 168 4.26 13.96 7.81
CA VAL A 168 3.08 14.77 7.48
C VAL A 168 3.40 16.26 7.54
N GLY A 169 4.23 16.69 8.50
CA GLY A 169 4.75 18.08 8.56
C GLY A 169 5.56 18.48 7.31
N ARG A 170 6.15 17.52 6.59
CA ARG A 170 6.83 17.74 5.29
C ARG A 170 5.88 17.71 4.09
N GLY A 171 4.62 17.33 4.27
CA GLY A 171 3.60 17.32 3.22
C GLY A 171 3.12 15.96 2.75
N HIS A 172 3.55 14.85 3.36
CA HIS A 172 2.98 13.53 3.08
C HIS A 172 1.48 13.52 3.35
N LYS A 173 0.72 12.85 2.48
CA LYS A 173 -0.75 12.80 2.54
C LYS A 173 -1.31 11.51 3.13
N GLY A 174 -0.43 10.56 3.48
CA GLY A 174 -0.79 9.29 4.10
C GLY A 174 0.44 8.56 4.59
N LEU A 175 0.21 7.55 5.39
CA LEU A 175 1.23 6.73 6.03
C LEU A 175 1.06 5.28 5.61
N ILE A 176 2.15 4.53 5.55
CA ILE A 176 2.13 3.09 5.28
C ILE A 176 2.80 2.33 6.42
N MET A 177 2.19 1.18 6.77
CA MET A 177 2.78 0.25 7.72
C MET A 177 2.41 -1.20 7.37
N PRO A 178 3.26 -2.18 7.71
CA PRO A 178 2.95 -3.59 7.52
C PRO A 178 1.71 -4.02 8.29
N GLY A 179 0.85 -4.85 7.67
CA GLY A 179 -0.33 -5.41 8.32
C GLY A 179 -0.01 -6.40 9.45
N GLN A 180 1.25 -6.87 9.52
CA GLN A 180 1.75 -7.77 10.56
C GLN A 180 3.06 -7.24 11.17
N PRO A 181 3.03 -6.13 11.91
CA PRO A 181 4.26 -5.52 12.42
C PRO A 181 5.07 -6.47 13.32
N SER A 182 4.44 -7.24 14.20
CA SER A 182 5.12 -8.20 15.10
C SER A 182 5.75 -9.39 14.38
N GLN A 183 5.27 -9.77 13.20
CA GLN A 183 5.91 -10.79 12.37
C GLN A 183 7.04 -10.20 11.52
N THR A 184 6.93 -8.95 11.15
CA THR A 184 7.97 -8.21 10.41
C THR A 184 9.15 -7.89 11.32
N ASN A 185 8.88 -7.45 12.55
CA ASN A 185 9.92 -7.14 13.55
C ASN A 185 9.47 -7.60 14.93
N SER A 186 10.28 -8.43 15.57
CA SER A 186 9.96 -9.01 16.90
C SER A 186 9.90 -7.99 18.04
N ALA A 187 10.44 -6.78 17.86
CA ALA A 187 10.30 -5.68 18.80
C ALA A 187 8.96 -4.94 18.68
N ALA A 188 8.28 -5.08 17.53
CA ALA A 188 6.98 -4.44 17.30
C ALA A 188 5.86 -5.19 18.02
N PRO A 189 4.92 -4.49 18.67
CA PRO A 189 3.71 -5.11 19.19
C PRO A 189 2.87 -5.73 18.07
N HIS A 190 2.02 -6.70 18.40
CA HIS A 190 0.98 -7.14 17.46
C HIS A 190 0.06 -5.96 17.09
N LEU A 191 -0.36 -5.87 15.81
CA LEU A 191 -1.08 -4.72 15.26
C LEU A 191 -2.26 -4.26 16.14
N TYR A 192 -3.00 -5.21 16.74
CA TYR A 192 -4.22 -4.90 17.48
C TYR A 192 -4.02 -4.59 18.97
N LYS A 193 -2.77 -4.53 19.42
CA LYS A 193 -2.43 -4.18 20.80
C LYS A 193 -2.53 -2.68 21.05
N GLN A 194 -2.94 -2.32 22.29
CA GLN A 194 -3.08 -0.92 22.70
C GLN A 194 -1.75 -0.16 22.79
N GLU A 195 -0.63 -0.85 22.79
CA GLU A 195 0.71 -0.25 22.70
C GLU A 195 0.85 0.67 21.47
N TRP A 196 0.06 0.41 20.39
CA TRP A 196 0.01 1.27 19.22
C TRP A 196 -0.84 2.54 19.38
N ASP A 197 -1.58 2.69 20.49
CA ASP A 197 -2.48 3.83 20.68
C ASP A 197 -1.80 5.22 20.54
N PRO A 198 -0.51 5.42 20.96
CA PRO A 198 0.18 6.68 20.68
C PRO A 198 0.34 6.99 19.19
N LEU A 199 0.55 5.96 18.34
CA LEU A 199 0.57 6.14 16.89
C LEU A 199 -0.83 6.47 16.37
N TRP A 200 -1.85 5.73 16.78
CA TRP A 200 -3.22 5.97 16.29
C TRP A 200 -3.73 7.35 16.67
N ALA A 201 -3.42 7.82 17.88
CA ALA A 201 -3.73 9.18 18.31
C ALA A 201 -3.01 10.23 17.43
N ALA A 202 -1.73 10.01 17.10
CA ALA A 202 -0.99 10.90 16.20
C ALA A 202 -1.60 10.92 14.80
N VAL A 203 -1.95 9.77 14.24
CA VAL A 203 -2.55 9.67 12.89
C VAL A 203 -3.91 10.37 12.84
N GLU A 204 -4.74 10.17 13.88
CA GLU A 204 -6.05 10.83 13.99
C GLU A 204 -5.91 12.37 14.10
N GLU A 205 -4.95 12.86 14.88
CA GLU A 205 -4.65 14.29 15.02
C GLU A 205 -4.14 14.90 13.71
N LEU A 206 -3.30 14.18 12.98
CA LEU A 206 -2.76 14.61 11.69
C LEU A 206 -3.79 14.56 10.56
N ASP A 207 -4.90 13.86 10.77
CA ASP A 207 -6.00 13.72 9.83
C ASP A 207 -5.52 13.26 8.44
N VAL A 208 -4.72 12.19 8.44
CA VAL A 208 -4.25 11.48 7.25
C VAL A 208 -4.59 9.99 7.33
N PRO A 209 -4.78 9.29 6.21
CA PRO A 209 -5.04 7.86 6.23
C PRO A 209 -3.77 7.06 6.59
N VAL A 210 -3.99 5.88 7.18
CA VAL A 210 -2.98 4.83 7.30
C VAL A 210 -3.30 3.71 6.31
N CYS A 211 -2.30 3.32 5.53
CA CYS A 211 -2.44 2.35 4.45
C CYS A 211 -1.77 1.02 4.83
N PHE A 212 -2.48 -0.08 4.61
CA PHE A 212 -2.02 -1.45 4.82
C PHE A 212 -2.08 -2.19 3.49
N HIS A 213 -0.99 -2.12 2.73
CA HIS A 213 -0.95 -2.67 1.38
C HIS A 213 -1.04 -4.21 1.38
N ALA A 214 -1.77 -4.79 0.43
CA ALA A 214 -1.77 -6.22 0.17
C ALA A 214 -0.33 -6.73 -0.06
N GLY A 215 -0.08 -7.98 0.33
CA GLY A 215 1.29 -8.53 0.32
C GLY A 215 2.05 -8.34 1.62
N SER A 216 1.72 -7.34 2.44
CA SER A 216 2.18 -7.21 3.83
C SER A 216 1.15 -7.66 4.86
N ALA A 217 -0.05 -8.06 4.39
CA ALA A 217 -1.12 -8.59 5.23
C ALA A 217 -0.89 -10.08 5.55
N PRO A 218 -1.58 -10.62 6.60
CA PRO A 218 -1.51 -12.03 6.91
C PRO A 218 -1.77 -12.88 5.67
N SER A 219 -0.79 -13.63 5.23
CA SER A 219 -1.02 -14.62 4.18
C SER A 219 -1.83 -15.77 4.78
N VAL A 220 -2.95 -16.09 4.15
CA VAL A 220 -3.56 -17.41 4.39
C VAL A 220 -2.49 -18.44 4.02
N MET A 221 -2.05 -19.19 5.03
CA MET A 221 -0.94 -20.14 4.89
C MET A 221 -1.41 -21.38 4.11
N PHE A 222 -1.50 -21.24 2.79
CA PHE A 222 -1.50 -22.37 1.89
C PHE A 222 -0.13 -22.46 1.24
N ASP A 223 0.53 -23.59 1.37
CA ASP A 223 1.77 -23.85 0.65
C ASP A 223 1.49 -23.80 -0.86
N ILE A 224 2.29 -23.02 -1.57
CA ILE A 224 2.34 -23.10 -3.02
C ILE A 224 2.91 -24.46 -3.35
N SER A 225 2.18 -25.26 -4.14
CA SER A 225 2.66 -26.58 -4.53
C SER A 225 4.03 -26.47 -5.19
N PRO A 226 5.02 -27.26 -4.76
CA PRO A 226 6.35 -27.28 -5.39
C PRO A 226 6.31 -27.77 -6.86
N THR A 227 5.16 -28.30 -7.31
CA THR A 227 4.94 -28.71 -8.70
C THR A 227 4.47 -27.59 -9.60
N TYR A 228 4.12 -26.41 -9.04
CA TYR A 228 3.75 -25.26 -9.85
C TYR A 228 4.98 -24.67 -10.53
N ASP A 229 4.82 -24.36 -11.84
CA ASP A 229 5.80 -23.50 -12.51
C ASP A 229 5.75 -22.07 -11.95
N ALA A 230 6.79 -21.27 -12.26
CA ALA A 230 6.93 -19.92 -11.71
C ALA A 230 5.74 -19.00 -12.08
N ILE A 231 5.15 -19.17 -13.26
CA ILE A 231 4.02 -18.36 -13.74
C ILE A 231 2.76 -18.71 -12.96
N THR A 232 2.46 -19.99 -12.80
CA THR A 232 1.32 -20.49 -12.03
C THR A 232 1.45 -20.13 -10.56
N ALA A 233 2.64 -20.24 -9.98
CA ALA A 233 2.92 -19.82 -8.61
C ALA A 233 2.66 -18.33 -8.40
N LYS A 234 3.11 -17.48 -9.33
CA LYS A 234 2.88 -16.03 -9.31
C LYS A 234 1.38 -15.69 -9.45
N ALA A 235 0.67 -16.37 -10.34
CA ALA A 235 -0.77 -16.18 -10.50
C ALA A 235 -1.54 -16.54 -9.24
N PHE A 236 -1.21 -17.68 -8.61
CA PHE A 236 -1.80 -18.11 -7.35
C PHE A 236 -1.52 -17.09 -6.22
N ASP A 237 -0.27 -16.62 -6.12
CA ASP A 237 0.13 -15.65 -5.08
C ASP A 237 -0.63 -14.32 -5.22
N ASN A 238 -0.81 -13.81 -6.42
CA ASN A 238 -1.58 -12.59 -6.68
C ASN A 238 -3.04 -12.71 -6.18
N VAL A 239 -3.69 -13.86 -6.39
CA VAL A 239 -5.06 -14.10 -5.89
C VAL A 239 -5.07 -14.27 -4.37
N ARG A 240 -4.09 -14.97 -3.80
CA ARG A 240 -3.97 -15.23 -2.36
C ARG A 240 -3.79 -13.94 -1.55
N GLN A 241 -3.13 -12.91 -2.10
CA GLN A 241 -2.92 -11.63 -1.42
C GLN A 241 -4.25 -10.95 -1.04
N ALA A 242 -5.27 -11.04 -1.87
CA ALA A 242 -6.61 -10.52 -1.54
C ALA A 242 -7.22 -11.21 -0.30
N ALA A 243 -7.02 -12.53 -0.12
CA ALA A 243 -7.48 -13.24 1.07
C ALA A 243 -6.75 -12.76 2.35
N GLY A 244 -5.47 -12.40 2.25
CA GLY A 244 -4.73 -11.78 3.35
C GLY A 244 -5.30 -10.42 3.74
N SER A 245 -5.68 -9.60 2.77
CA SER A 245 -6.32 -8.31 3.01
C SER A 245 -7.68 -8.47 3.69
N ALA A 246 -8.47 -9.49 3.31
CA ALA A 246 -9.73 -9.79 3.97
C ALA A 246 -9.54 -10.08 5.48
N ALA A 247 -8.54 -10.89 5.83
CA ALA A 247 -8.23 -11.20 7.22
C ALA A 247 -7.81 -9.94 8.01
N LEU A 248 -7.01 -9.06 7.38
CA LEU A 248 -6.57 -7.81 7.99
C LEU A 248 -7.75 -6.84 8.23
N ILE A 249 -8.61 -6.65 7.24
CA ILE A 249 -9.82 -5.80 7.37
C ILE A 249 -10.71 -6.30 8.50
N ASN A 250 -10.99 -7.61 8.54
CA ASN A 250 -11.79 -8.22 9.60
C ASN A 250 -11.17 -7.97 10.98
N GLY A 251 -9.86 -8.14 11.10
CA GLY A 251 -9.13 -7.88 12.33
C GLY A 251 -9.17 -6.41 12.74
N MET A 252 -8.95 -5.48 11.82
CA MET A 252 -9.01 -4.04 12.11
C MET A 252 -10.38 -3.61 12.62
N VAL A 253 -11.46 -4.09 11.99
CA VAL A 253 -12.83 -3.74 12.37
C VAL A 253 -13.19 -4.29 13.76
N LEU A 254 -12.70 -5.50 14.12
CA LEU A 254 -12.98 -6.13 15.42
C LEU A 254 -11.97 -5.75 16.52
N SER A 255 -10.83 -5.15 16.20
CA SER A 255 -9.72 -4.91 17.14
C SER A 255 -10.01 -3.90 18.25
N GLY A 256 -11.09 -3.13 18.14
CA GLY A 256 -11.35 -1.99 19.02
C GLY A 256 -10.57 -0.72 18.65
N ILE A 257 -9.57 -0.76 17.74
CA ILE A 257 -8.81 0.42 17.31
C ILE A 257 -9.78 1.48 16.74
N LEU A 258 -10.58 1.10 15.76
CA LEU A 258 -11.51 2.01 15.09
C LEU A 258 -12.68 2.48 15.97
N TYR A 259 -12.87 1.85 17.11
CA TYR A 259 -13.81 2.30 18.15
C TYR A 259 -13.20 3.39 19.04
N ARG A 260 -11.90 3.27 19.37
CA ARG A 260 -11.18 4.25 20.18
C ARG A 260 -10.80 5.50 19.39
N PHE A 261 -10.41 5.32 18.12
CA PHE A 261 -9.98 6.39 17.22
C PHE A 261 -10.99 6.57 16.09
N THR A 262 -12.05 7.32 16.37
CA THR A 262 -13.25 7.38 15.52
C THR A 262 -13.07 8.16 14.21
N LYS A 263 -11.99 8.95 14.08
CA LYS A 263 -11.63 9.70 12.87
C LYS A 263 -10.52 9.02 12.06
N LEU A 264 -9.87 7.99 12.63
CA LEU A 264 -8.83 7.24 11.93
C LEU A 264 -9.40 6.64 10.63
N GLN A 265 -8.72 6.86 9.50
CA GLN A 265 -9.08 6.27 8.22
C GLN A 265 -8.05 5.20 7.83
N ALA A 266 -8.51 3.98 7.61
CA ALA A 266 -7.70 2.85 7.17
C ALA A 266 -7.94 2.57 5.69
N VAL A 267 -6.87 2.46 4.91
CA VAL A 267 -6.92 2.15 3.47
C VAL A 267 -6.22 0.82 3.24
N PHE A 268 -6.81 -0.01 2.38
CA PHE A 268 -6.29 -1.34 2.07
C PHE A 268 -5.99 -1.45 0.56
N PRO A 269 -4.85 -0.90 0.08
CA PRO A 269 -4.46 -0.99 -1.33
C PRO A 269 -4.18 -2.43 -1.75
N GLY A 270 -4.53 -2.77 -2.99
CA GLY A 270 -4.42 -4.13 -3.51
C GLY A 270 -5.40 -5.13 -2.89
N SER A 271 -6.44 -4.64 -2.20
CA SER A 271 -7.32 -5.52 -1.41
C SER A 271 -8.31 -6.33 -2.23
N ALA A 272 -8.69 -5.88 -3.43
CA ALA A 272 -9.92 -6.29 -4.10
C ALA A 272 -11.19 -6.00 -3.26
N ILE A 273 -12.38 -6.12 -3.87
CA ILE A 273 -13.64 -5.76 -3.20
C ILE A 273 -14.68 -6.89 -3.17
N ASP A 274 -14.46 -7.97 -3.89
CA ASP A 274 -15.48 -9.00 -4.10
C ASP A 274 -15.90 -9.72 -2.83
N TYR A 275 -14.98 -9.91 -1.88
CA TYR A 275 -15.23 -10.60 -0.61
C TYR A 275 -15.84 -9.68 0.47
N VAL A 276 -15.80 -8.36 0.31
CA VAL A 276 -16.20 -7.39 1.35
C VAL A 276 -17.66 -7.55 1.76
N PRO A 277 -18.64 -7.70 0.86
CA PRO A 277 -20.04 -7.94 1.25
C PRO A 277 -20.21 -9.14 2.17
N PHE A 278 -19.59 -10.27 1.82
CA PHE A 278 -19.60 -11.49 2.65
C PHE A 278 -18.96 -11.25 4.01
N ALA A 279 -17.80 -10.57 4.04
CA ALA A 279 -17.07 -10.31 5.26
C ALA A 279 -17.91 -9.45 6.24
N LEU A 280 -18.52 -8.38 5.76
CA LEU A 280 -19.32 -7.48 6.59
C LEU A 280 -20.57 -8.18 7.15
N GLU A 281 -21.28 -8.95 6.32
CA GLU A 281 -22.44 -9.72 6.74
C GLU A 281 -22.05 -10.78 7.80
N ALA A 282 -20.97 -11.51 7.57
CA ALA A 282 -20.47 -12.53 8.51
C ALA A 282 -19.99 -11.89 9.83
N LEU A 283 -19.33 -10.74 9.79
CA LEU A 283 -18.87 -10.02 10.98
C LEU A 283 -20.05 -9.52 11.83
N ASP A 284 -21.07 -8.93 11.19
CA ASP A 284 -22.28 -8.47 11.90
C ASP A 284 -23.03 -9.65 12.55
N HIS A 285 -23.14 -10.78 11.83
CA HIS A 285 -23.73 -12.00 12.39
C HIS A 285 -22.95 -12.49 13.62
N GLN A 286 -21.62 -12.54 13.57
CA GLN A 286 -20.80 -12.95 14.72
C GLN A 286 -20.87 -11.94 15.86
N TRP A 287 -20.92 -10.65 15.57
CA TRP A 287 -21.08 -9.59 16.57
C TRP A 287 -22.36 -9.79 17.38
N GLU A 288 -23.48 -10.09 16.73
CA GLU A 288 -24.76 -10.41 17.38
C GLU A 288 -24.68 -11.73 18.17
N ARG A 289 -24.19 -12.80 17.55
CA ARG A 289 -24.14 -14.15 18.15
C ARG A 289 -23.25 -14.23 19.38
N GLN A 290 -22.11 -13.53 19.37
CA GLN A 290 -21.15 -13.51 20.46
C GLN A 290 -21.43 -12.41 21.49
N LEU A 291 -22.47 -11.60 21.27
CA LEU A 291 -22.84 -10.47 22.14
C LEU A 291 -21.66 -9.50 22.37
N LEU A 292 -20.89 -9.18 21.32
CA LEU A 292 -19.66 -8.40 21.45
C LEU A 292 -19.89 -7.00 22.01
N ALA A 293 -21.05 -6.40 21.77
CA ALA A 293 -21.42 -5.12 22.38
C ALA A 293 -21.43 -5.19 23.92
N LYS A 294 -21.90 -6.29 24.47
CA LYS A 294 -22.00 -6.50 25.90
C LYS A 294 -20.69 -7.01 26.52
N ASN A 295 -20.07 -7.98 25.87
CA ASN A 295 -18.93 -8.70 26.43
C ASN A 295 -17.60 -7.98 26.23
N GLU A 296 -17.45 -7.27 25.08
CA GLU A 296 -16.19 -6.65 24.67
C GLU A 296 -16.30 -5.12 24.51
N GLY A 297 -17.46 -4.54 24.76
CA GLY A 297 -17.68 -3.10 24.61
C GLY A 297 -17.69 -2.59 23.16
N LEU A 298 -17.76 -3.48 22.16
CA LEU A 298 -17.87 -3.13 20.76
C LEU A 298 -19.30 -2.73 20.42
N THR A 299 -19.71 -1.52 20.78
CA THR A 299 -21.11 -1.07 20.81
C THR A 299 -21.74 -0.79 19.45
N GLN A 300 -20.94 -0.68 18.40
CA GLN A 300 -21.39 -0.47 17.03
C GLN A 300 -21.18 -1.75 16.19
N ARG A 301 -22.01 -1.95 15.17
CA ARG A 301 -21.86 -3.08 14.25
C ARG A 301 -20.55 -2.98 13.48
N PRO A 302 -19.86 -4.08 13.21
CA PRO A 302 -18.68 -4.12 12.37
C PRO A 302 -18.86 -3.43 11.01
N SER A 303 -20.01 -3.62 10.35
CA SER A 303 -20.31 -2.94 9.08
C SER A 303 -20.38 -1.42 9.22
N GLU A 304 -20.92 -0.89 10.32
CA GLU A 304 -20.99 0.55 10.60
C GLU A 304 -19.57 1.13 10.77
N ILE A 305 -18.69 0.42 11.47
CA ILE A 305 -17.29 0.79 11.66
C ILE A 305 -16.57 0.81 10.29
N PHE A 306 -16.75 -0.24 9.48
CA PHE A 306 -16.19 -0.28 8.13
C PHE A 306 -16.63 0.92 7.29
N HIS A 307 -17.93 1.17 7.21
CA HIS A 307 -18.50 2.28 6.42
C HIS A 307 -18.06 3.66 6.93
N ARG A 308 -17.65 3.79 8.18
CA ARG A 308 -17.14 5.06 8.71
C ARG A 308 -15.67 5.29 8.41
N GLN A 309 -14.82 4.23 8.43
CA GLN A 309 -13.37 4.39 8.57
C GLN A 309 -12.51 3.57 7.63
N CYS A 310 -13.07 2.61 6.87
CA CYS A 310 -12.29 1.75 6.00
C CYS A 310 -12.51 2.08 4.53
N TYR A 311 -11.42 1.99 3.75
CA TYR A 311 -11.45 2.08 2.30
C TYR A 311 -10.78 0.85 1.70
N VAL A 312 -11.40 0.30 0.67
CA VAL A 312 -10.91 -0.83 -0.13
C VAL A 312 -10.70 -0.40 -1.56
N THR A 313 -9.90 -1.16 -2.30
CA THR A 313 -9.52 -0.78 -3.65
C THR A 313 -10.00 -1.79 -4.70
N THR A 314 -10.29 -1.28 -5.88
CA THR A 314 -10.68 -2.06 -7.07
C THR A 314 -9.91 -1.61 -8.29
N TRP A 315 -9.56 -2.54 -9.19
CA TRP A 315 -8.96 -2.21 -10.49
C TRP A 315 -9.52 -3.02 -11.66
N LYS A 316 -9.78 -4.29 -11.50
CA LYS A 316 -10.22 -5.20 -12.59
C LYS A 316 -11.48 -5.99 -12.29
N GLU A 317 -12.03 -5.87 -11.09
CA GLU A 317 -13.20 -6.61 -10.67
C GLU A 317 -14.48 -6.05 -11.30
N LYS A 318 -15.36 -6.94 -11.70
CA LYS A 318 -16.69 -6.62 -12.20
C LYS A 318 -17.78 -7.06 -11.23
N VAL A 319 -17.58 -8.19 -10.56
CA VAL A 319 -18.57 -8.74 -9.61
C VAL A 319 -18.67 -7.86 -8.37
N GLY A 320 -17.54 -7.45 -7.81
CA GLY A 320 -17.51 -6.54 -6.66
C GLY A 320 -18.19 -5.21 -6.95
N LEU A 321 -17.96 -4.64 -8.14
CA LEU A 321 -18.63 -3.41 -8.57
C LEU A 321 -20.16 -3.58 -8.69
N ARG A 322 -20.66 -4.73 -9.08
CA ARG A 322 -22.12 -5.01 -9.07
C ARG A 322 -22.67 -5.08 -7.65
N ASN A 323 -21.86 -5.52 -6.70
CA ASN A 323 -22.20 -5.61 -5.29
C ASN A 323 -21.85 -4.36 -4.48
N ARG A 324 -21.35 -3.27 -5.10
CA ARG A 324 -20.87 -2.06 -4.45
C ARG A 324 -21.85 -1.43 -3.45
N ARG A 325 -23.16 -1.61 -3.63
CA ARG A 325 -24.18 -1.12 -2.70
C ARG A 325 -24.06 -1.71 -1.28
N TYR A 326 -23.49 -2.91 -1.15
CA TYR A 326 -23.23 -3.56 0.14
C TYR A 326 -21.90 -3.17 0.77
N ILE A 327 -21.01 -2.57 -0.04
CA ILE A 327 -19.70 -2.06 0.39
C ILE A 327 -19.79 -0.58 0.76
N GLY A 328 -20.65 0.16 0.06
CA GLY A 328 -20.68 1.62 0.03
C GLY A 328 -19.77 2.15 -1.07
N SER A 329 -20.36 2.79 -2.11
CA SER A 329 -19.57 3.38 -3.22
C SER A 329 -18.58 4.43 -2.72
N ASP A 330 -18.89 5.08 -1.57
CA ASP A 330 -18.06 6.07 -0.91
C ASP A 330 -16.86 5.46 -0.13
N ARG A 331 -16.74 4.13 -0.08
CA ARG A 331 -15.67 3.37 0.56
C ARG A 331 -14.79 2.61 -0.43
N ILE A 332 -15.06 2.72 -1.71
CA ILE A 332 -14.28 2.09 -2.77
C ILE A 332 -13.40 3.15 -3.44
N LEU A 333 -12.13 2.82 -3.65
CA LEU A 333 -11.15 3.61 -4.38
C LEU A 333 -10.71 2.82 -5.61
N TRP A 334 -10.27 3.51 -6.65
CA TRP A 334 -9.74 2.86 -7.85
C TRP A 334 -8.22 2.91 -7.87
N GLU A 335 -7.59 1.84 -8.40
CA GLU A 335 -6.14 1.74 -8.52
C GLU A 335 -5.71 1.15 -9.87
N SER A 336 -4.52 1.49 -10.34
CA SER A 336 -3.92 0.90 -11.53
C SER A 336 -2.90 -0.18 -11.23
N GLU A 337 -2.34 -0.19 -10.04
CA GLU A 337 -1.21 -1.04 -9.62
C GLU A 337 0.05 -0.88 -10.49
N PHE A 338 0.23 0.27 -11.11
CA PHE A 338 1.41 0.52 -11.94
C PHE A 338 2.69 0.49 -11.08
N PRO A 339 3.76 -0.16 -11.51
CA PRO A 339 4.00 -0.85 -12.78
C PRO A 339 4.02 -2.39 -12.68
N ARG A 340 3.30 -2.95 -11.72
CA ARG A 340 3.27 -4.40 -11.47
C ARG A 340 2.67 -5.17 -12.66
N SER A 341 2.96 -6.46 -12.75
CA SER A 341 2.40 -7.33 -13.80
C SER A 341 0.87 -7.43 -13.79
N SER A 342 0.24 -7.18 -12.63
CA SER A 342 -1.21 -7.12 -12.42
C SER A 342 -1.85 -5.79 -12.83
N SER A 343 -1.05 -4.76 -13.14
CA SER A 343 -1.52 -3.42 -13.48
C SER A 343 -2.51 -3.39 -14.63
N THR A 344 -3.41 -2.41 -14.61
CA THR A 344 -4.31 -2.09 -15.72
C THR A 344 -3.60 -1.37 -16.88
N TYR A 345 -2.40 -0.81 -16.64
CA TYR A 345 -1.59 -0.11 -17.66
C TYR A 345 -1.22 -1.04 -18.84
N PRO A 346 -1.27 -0.60 -20.12
CA PRO A 346 -1.67 0.73 -20.60
C PRO A 346 -3.14 0.80 -21.04
N GLU A 347 -4.01 -0.01 -20.46
CA GLU A 347 -5.40 -0.18 -20.90
C GLU A 347 -6.43 0.28 -19.85
N SER A 348 -6.02 1.13 -18.89
CA SER A 348 -6.88 1.53 -17.77
C SER A 348 -8.23 2.10 -18.22
N SER A 349 -8.22 3.01 -19.20
CA SER A 349 -9.47 3.58 -19.73
C SER A 349 -10.41 2.52 -20.29
N ARG A 350 -9.90 1.56 -21.06
CA ARG A 350 -10.70 0.47 -21.66
C ARG A 350 -11.29 -0.43 -20.59
N LEU A 351 -10.50 -0.77 -19.57
CA LEU A 351 -10.96 -1.60 -18.45
C LEU A 351 -11.99 -0.87 -17.59
N ILE A 352 -11.80 0.42 -17.33
CA ILE A 352 -12.76 1.25 -16.62
C ILE A 352 -14.10 1.27 -17.38
N GLU A 353 -14.09 1.56 -18.68
CA GLU A 353 -15.31 1.57 -19.50
C GLU A 353 -16.04 0.22 -19.47
N HIS A 354 -15.28 -0.88 -19.57
CA HIS A 354 -15.86 -2.22 -19.53
C HIS A 354 -16.43 -2.58 -18.15
N ASN A 355 -15.66 -2.36 -17.07
CA ASN A 355 -16.03 -2.81 -15.74
C ASN A 355 -17.11 -1.93 -15.10
N PHE A 356 -17.11 -0.63 -15.40
CA PHE A 356 -18.07 0.34 -14.89
C PHE A 356 -19.28 0.58 -15.81
N SER A 357 -19.46 -0.24 -16.85
CA SER A 357 -20.56 -0.07 -17.81
C SER A 357 -21.95 -0.02 -17.17
N ASP A 358 -22.14 -0.78 -16.07
CA ASP A 358 -23.42 -0.87 -15.34
C ASP A 358 -23.42 0.01 -14.06
N VAL A 359 -22.41 0.87 -13.87
CA VAL A 359 -22.29 1.73 -12.70
C VAL A 359 -22.81 3.12 -13.02
N PRO A 360 -23.78 3.68 -12.25
CA PRO A 360 -24.27 5.04 -12.46
C PRO A 360 -23.11 6.06 -12.44
N LYS A 361 -23.22 7.09 -13.27
CA LYS A 361 -22.15 8.09 -13.45
C LYS A 361 -21.66 8.68 -12.12
N GLU A 362 -22.56 9.02 -11.22
CA GLU A 362 -22.21 9.62 -9.94
C GLU A 362 -21.37 8.66 -9.06
N GLU A 363 -21.79 7.40 -8.96
CA GLU A 363 -21.03 6.37 -8.22
C GLU A 363 -19.71 6.03 -8.91
N ARG A 364 -19.68 6.03 -10.25
CA ARG A 364 -18.45 5.87 -11.03
C ARG A 364 -17.43 6.97 -10.70
N GLU A 365 -17.85 8.23 -10.76
CA GLU A 365 -16.99 9.37 -10.39
C GLU A 365 -16.57 9.33 -8.92
N GLN A 366 -17.46 8.89 -8.05
CA GLN A 366 -17.15 8.71 -6.64
C GLN A 366 -16.00 7.72 -6.44
N ILE A 367 -16.04 6.57 -7.09
CA ILE A 367 -15.02 5.52 -6.99
C ILE A 367 -13.72 5.93 -7.69
N LEU A 368 -13.82 6.49 -8.90
CA LEU A 368 -12.65 6.79 -9.73
C LEU A 368 -11.81 7.96 -9.22
N TRP A 369 -12.41 8.93 -8.52
CA TRP A 369 -11.65 10.09 -8.09
C TRP A 369 -12.16 10.82 -6.85
N ARG A 370 -13.48 10.98 -6.65
CA ARG A 370 -14.02 11.85 -5.57
C ARG A 370 -13.63 11.35 -4.17
N ASN A 371 -13.68 10.04 -3.95
CA ASN A 371 -13.30 9.45 -2.67
C ASN A 371 -11.82 9.68 -2.38
N ALA A 372 -10.94 9.43 -3.36
CA ALA A 372 -9.52 9.66 -3.23
C ALA A 372 -9.19 11.15 -3.03
N ALA A 373 -9.82 12.04 -3.81
CA ALA A 373 -9.64 13.49 -3.67
C ALA A 373 -10.00 13.98 -2.26
N ARG A 374 -11.13 13.50 -1.72
CA ARG A 374 -11.56 13.81 -0.35
C ARG A 374 -10.58 13.26 0.69
N LEU A 375 -10.20 11.98 0.56
CA LEU A 375 -9.34 11.28 1.53
C LEU A 375 -7.95 11.91 1.63
N TYR A 376 -7.33 12.21 0.49
CA TYR A 376 -5.99 12.79 0.40
C TYR A 376 -6.00 14.33 0.34
N LYS A 377 -7.18 14.96 0.50
CA LYS A 377 -7.35 16.44 0.53
C LYS A 377 -6.72 17.11 -0.69
N LEU A 378 -7.09 16.62 -1.88
CA LEU A 378 -6.59 17.17 -3.13
C LEU A 378 -7.44 18.36 -3.57
N ALA A 379 -6.77 19.41 -4.05
CA ALA A 379 -7.41 20.57 -4.67
C ALA A 379 -7.70 20.26 -6.16
N VAL A 380 -8.81 19.57 -6.43
CA VAL A 380 -9.24 19.14 -7.76
C VAL A 380 -10.48 19.90 -8.21
#